data_4994795b40c8e491b18ff10eb8ee96a7
#
_entry.id   4994795b40c8e491b18ff10eb8ee96a7
#
_cell.length_a   1.000
_cell.length_b   1.000
_cell.length_c   1.000
_cell.angle_alpha   90.00
_cell.angle_beta   90.00
_cell.angle_gamma   90.00
#
_symmetry.space_group_name_H-M   'P 1'
#
loop_
_entity.id
_entity.type
_entity.pdbx_description
1 polymer ?
#
loop_
_entity_poly.entity_id
_entity_poly.type
_entity_poly.pdbx_seq_one_letter_code
_entity_poly.pdbx_strand_id
1 'polypeptide(L)'
;VKQVIAIIAKIMREEPQYQKLLKVDLNQINDDLITYVADRPGHDMRYAIDPTKIAIELGWYPETPFTVGIEKTVRWNLDHQDWVESVTSGDYQKYYEQMYGNR
;
A
#
# COMPACT_ATOMS: atom_id res chain seq x y z
N VAL A 1 4.44 5.83 -6.69
CA VAL A 1 4.70 6.25 -5.30
C VAL A 1 4.13 7.63 -5.04
N LYS A 2 4.48 8.66 -5.82
CA LYS A 2 3.99 10.04 -5.62
C LYS A 2 2.48 10.15 -5.55
N GLN A 3 1.75 9.45 -6.41
CA GLN A 3 0.28 9.43 -6.39
C GLN A 3 -0.28 8.85 -5.09
N VAL A 4 0.35 7.82 -4.56
CA VAL A 4 -0.07 7.19 -3.29
C VAL A 4 0.11 8.16 -2.13
N ILE A 5 1.26 8.84 -2.06
CA ILE A 5 1.53 9.86 -1.03
C ILE A 5 0.50 10.99 -1.11
N ALA A 6 0.21 11.50 -2.31
CA ALA A 6 -0.78 12.55 -2.51
C ALA A 6 -2.18 12.14 -2.08
N ILE A 7 -2.58 10.89 -2.36
CA ILE A 7 -3.89 10.35 -1.97
C ILE A 7 -3.98 10.21 -0.44
N ILE A 8 -2.92 9.71 0.21
CA ILE A 8 -2.88 9.61 1.67
C ILE A 8 -3.03 11.01 2.31
N ALA A 9 -2.26 11.98 1.84
CA ALA A 9 -2.34 13.35 2.34
C ALA A 9 -3.73 13.96 2.13
N LYS A 10 -4.35 13.72 0.98
CA LYS A 10 -5.70 14.19 0.68
C LYS A 10 -6.74 13.60 1.64
N ILE A 11 -6.72 12.27 1.82
CA ILE A 11 -7.65 11.58 2.71
C ILE A 11 -7.51 12.09 4.15
N MET A 12 -6.29 12.26 4.62
CA MET A 12 -6.04 12.77 5.97
C MET A 12 -6.49 14.21 6.18
N ARG A 13 -6.44 15.04 5.14
CA ARG A 13 -6.98 16.41 5.18
C ARG A 13 -8.51 16.43 5.19
N GLU A 14 -9.15 15.57 4.42
CA GLU A 14 -10.61 15.50 4.30
C GLU A 14 -11.28 14.80 5.49
N GLU A 15 -10.55 13.92 6.18
CA GLU A 15 -11.07 13.06 7.25
C GLU A 15 -10.28 13.30 8.56
N PRO A 16 -10.67 14.31 9.35
CA PRO A 16 -9.93 14.68 10.57
C PRO A 16 -9.72 13.55 11.57
N GLN A 17 -10.61 12.55 11.60
CA GLN A 17 -10.50 11.40 12.48
C GLN A 17 -9.22 10.59 12.25
N TYR A 18 -8.66 10.58 11.04
CA TYR A 18 -7.42 9.88 10.74
C TYR A 18 -6.18 10.63 11.21
N GLN A 19 -6.27 11.94 11.44
CA GLN A 19 -5.14 12.74 11.90
C GLN A 19 -4.63 12.31 13.28
N LYS A 20 -5.45 11.65 14.08
CA LYS A 20 -5.05 11.06 15.37
C LYS A 20 -3.98 9.97 15.22
N LEU A 21 -3.88 9.36 14.05
CA LEU A 21 -2.94 8.30 13.76
C LEU A 21 -1.56 8.84 13.37
N LEU A 22 -1.46 10.14 13.06
CA LEU A 22 -0.22 10.77 12.64
C LEU A 22 0.71 10.96 13.84
N LYS A 23 1.97 10.55 13.65
CA LYS A 23 3.08 10.83 14.57
C LYS A 23 3.89 12.04 14.14
N VAL A 24 3.53 12.65 13.02
CA VAL A 24 4.19 13.78 12.39
C VAL A 24 3.14 14.80 11.95
N ASP A 25 3.56 16.01 11.61
CA ASP A 25 2.68 17.02 11.05
C ASP A 25 2.14 16.56 9.69
N LEU A 26 0.87 16.81 9.42
CA LEU A 26 0.22 16.49 8.14
C LEU A 26 0.97 17.09 6.94
N ASN A 27 1.55 18.28 7.10
CA ASN A 27 2.34 18.94 6.07
C ASN A 27 3.62 18.20 5.69
N GLN A 28 4.06 17.24 6.52
CA GLN A 28 5.23 16.39 6.24
C GLN A 28 4.88 15.19 5.34
N ILE A 29 3.61 14.93 5.09
CA ILE A 29 3.18 13.90 4.15
C ILE A 29 3.22 14.47 2.73
N ASN A 30 4.41 14.41 2.13
CA ASN A 30 4.71 14.95 0.81
C ASN A 30 5.83 14.16 0.13
N ASP A 31 6.25 14.60 -1.03
CA ASP A 31 7.28 13.93 -1.83
C ASP A 31 8.66 13.85 -1.14
N ASP A 32 8.93 14.66 -0.11
CA ASP A 32 10.17 14.61 0.64
C ASP A 32 10.35 13.31 1.43
N LEU A 33 9.28 12.53 1.60
CA LEU A 33 9.35 11.18 2.18
C LEU A 33 10.00 10.16 1.24
N ILE A 34 10.16 10.49 -0.04
CA ILE A 34 10.74 9.59 -1.04
C ILE A 34 12.27 9.62 -0.91
N THR A 35 12.85 8.46 -0.63
CA THR A 35 14.30 8.27 -0.65
C THR A 35 14.68 7.42 -1.85
N TYR A 36 15.57 7.95 -2.69
CA TYR A 36 16.07 7.21 -3.84
C TYR A 36 17.25 6.34 -3.41
N VAL A 37 17.18 5.07 -3.78
CA VAL A 37 18.21 4.07 -3.47
C VAL A 37 18.70 3.43 -4.75
N ALA A 38 19.86 2.73 -4.68
CA ALA A 38 20.35 1.95 -5.80
C ALA A 38 19.36 0.85 -6.15
N ASP A 39 19.07 0.71 -7.42
CA ASP A 39 18.15 -0.33 -7.90
C ASP A 39 18.80 -1.72 -7.84
N ARG A 40 18.00 -2.74 -7.62
CA ARG A 40 18.50 -4.11 -7.64
C ARG A 40 18.73 -4.58 -9.08
N PRO A 41 19.76 -5.40 -9.33
CA PRO A 41 19.97 -6.00 -10.66
C PRO A 41 18.74 -6.81 -11.11
N GLY A 42 18.35 -6.64 -12.38
CA GLY A 42 17.23 -7.37 -12.96
C GLY A 42 15.84 -6.91 -12.51
N HIS A 43 15.74 -5.73 -11.90
CA HIS A 43 14.45 -5.18 -11.48
C HIS A 43 13.62 -4.79 -12.71
N ASP A 44 12.37 -5.22 -12.74
CA ASP A 44 11.45 -4.89 -13.83
C ASP A 44 11.10 -3.39 -13.83
N MET A 45 11.14 -2.79 -15.01
CA MET A 45 10.74 -1.39 -15.17
C MET A 45 9.26 -1.18 -14.96
N ARG A 46 8.43 -2.19 -15.27
CA ARG A 46 6.99 -2.09 -15.21
C ARG A 46 6.36 -3.46 -15.06
N TYR A 47 5.36 -3.54 -14.21
CA TYR A 47 4.45 -4.68 -14.15
C TYR A 47 3.16 -4.29 -14.85
N ALA A 48 2.82 -5.03 -15.90
CA ALA A 48 1.58 -4.82 -16.65
C ALA A 48 1.01 -6.18 -17.05
N ILE A 49 -0.22 -6.43 -16.64
CA ILE A 49 -0.93 -7.68 -16.93
C ILE A 49 -2.01 -7.40 -17.96
N ASP A 50 -2.06 -8.22 -19.01
CA ASP A 50 -3.13 -8.18 -20.00
C ASP A 50 -4.25 -9.16 -19.57
N PRO A 51 -5.44 -8.67 -19.19
CA PRO A 51 -6.55 -9.51 -18.73
C PRO A 51 -7.41 -10.06 -19.85
N THR A 52 -7.00 -9.97 -21.11
CA THR A 52 -7.83 -10.35 -22.27
C THR A 52 -8.26 -11.81 -22.22
N LYS A 53 -7.36 -12.72 -21.89
CA LYS A 53 -7.67 -14.16 -21.85
C LYS A 53 -8.73 -14.48 -20.80
N ILE A 54 -8.60 -14.00 -19.60
CA ILE A 54 -9.59 -14.25 -18.53
C ILE A 54 -10.93 -13.59 -18.86
N ALA A 55 -10.92 -12.43 -19.51
CA ALA A 55 -12.14 -11.76 -19.94
C ALA A 55 -12.90 -12.59 -20.98
N ILE A 56 -12.20 -13.14 -21.98
CA ILE A 56 -12.81 -13.95 -23.04
C ILE A 56 -13.30 -15.29 -22.50
N GLU A 57 -12.48 -16.00 -21.72
CA GLU A 57 -12.78 -17.36 -21.28
C GLU A 57 -13.74 -17.44 -20.10
N LEU A 58 -13.67 -16.49 -19.16
CA LEU A 58 -14.45 -16.50 -17.91
C LEU A 58 -15.40 -15.32 -17.75
N GLY A 59 -15.40 -14.36 -18.68
CA GLY A 59 -16.26 -13.19 -18.59
C GLY A 59 -15.90 -12.24 -17.43
N TRP A 60 -14.69 -12.37 -16.89
CA TRP A 60 -14.24 -11.50 -15.80
C TRP A 60 -13.49 -10.28 -16.33
N TYR A 61 -13.79 -9.12 -15.75
CA TYR A 61 -13.12 -7.85 -16.07
C TYR A 61 -12.65 -7.16 -14.79
N PRO A 62 -11.49 -6.46 -14.83
CA PRO A 62 -11.13 -5.55 -13.74
C PRO A 62 -12.12 -4.37 -13.72
N GLU A 63 -12.90 -4.27 -12.64
CA GLU A 63 -13.98 -3.28 -12.52
C GLU A 63 -13.58 -2.03 -11.75
N THR A 64 -12.49 -2.09 -10.98
CA THR A 64 -12.08 -1.00 -10.10
C THR A 64 -10.85 -0.31 -10.67
N PRO A 65 -10.97 0.93 -11.18
CA PRO A 65 -9.80 1.71 -11.61
C PRO A 65 -8.86 1.98 -10.43
N PHE A 66 -7.57 2.16 -10.72
CA PHE A 66 -6.54 2.41 -9.70
C PHE A 66 -6.89 3.59 -8.79
N THR A 67 -7.36 4.70 -9.34
CA THR A 67 -7.70 5.92 -8.59
C THR A 67 -8.78 5.68 -7.54
N VAL A 68 -9.73 4.81 -7.81
CA VAL A 68 -10.79 4.42 -6.87
C VAL A 68 -10.29 3.36 -5.90
N GLY A 69 -9.62 2.34 -6.41
CA GLY A 69 -9.13 1.22 -5.63
C GLY A 69 -8.08 1.61 -4.60
N ILE A 70 -7.14 2.46 -4.96
CA ILE A 70 -6.10 2.92 -4.03
C ILE A 70 -6.68 3.74 -2.87
N GLU A 71 -7.68 4.58 -3.13
CA GLU A 71 -8.36 5.34 -2.09
C GLU A 71 -9.08 4.41 -1.10
N LYS A 72 -9.82 3.42 -1.60
CA LYS A 72 -10.47 2.40 -0.77
C LYS A 72 -9.44 1.64 0.08
N THR A 73 -8.32 1.27 -0.51
CA THR A 73 -7.25 0.54 0.18
C THR A 73 -6.64 1.37 1.31
N VAL A 74 -6.35 2.63 1.05
CA VAL A 74 -5.81 3.54 2.07
C VAL A 74 -6.82 3.72 3.21
N ARG A 75 -8.09 3.99 2.91
CA ARG A 75 -9.14 4.14 3.93
C ARG A 75 -9.31 2.88 4.75
N TRP A 76 -9.29 1.72 4.12
CA TRP A 76 -9.39 0.44 4.81
C TRP A 76 -8.24 0.26 5.83
N ASN A 77 -7.01 0.55 5.43
CA ASN A 77 -5.85 0.47 6.33
C ASN A 77 -5.97 1.44 7.50
N LEU A 78 -6.44 2.66 7.25
CA LEU A 78 -6.64 3.66 8.31
C LEU A 78 -7.76 3.26 9.28
N ASP A 79 -8.78 2.58 8.81
CA ASP A 79 -9.92 2.11 9.63
C ASP A 79 -9.61 0.82 10.39
N HIS A 80 -8.55 0.09 10.02
CA HIS A 80 -8.20 -1.21 10.60
C HIS A 80 -6.80 -1.19 11.22
N GLN A 81 -6.60 -0.30 12.18
CA GLN A 81 -5.30 -0.14 12.85
C GLN A 81 -4.88 -1.37 13.65
N ASP A 82 -5.82 -2.12 14.18
CA ASP A 82 -5.58 -3.41 14.83
C ASP A 82 -4.90 -4.42 13.88
N TRP A 83 -5.38 -4.49 12.65
CA TRP A 83 -4.75 -5.33 11.62
C TRP A 83 -3.34 -4.82 11.27
N VAL A 84 -3.18 -3.51 11.05
CA VAL A 84 -1.88 -2.89 10.76
C VAL A 84 -0.89 -3.17 11.88
N GLU A 85 -1.30 -3.01 13.13
CA GLU A 85 -0.47 -3.30 14.29
C GLU A 85 -0.06 -4.78 14.32
N SER A 86 -0.99 -5.68 14.06
CA SER A 86 -0.72 -7.13 14.02
C SER A 86 0.35 -7.50 13.01
N VAL A 87 0.31 -6.93 11.80
CA VAL A 87 1.28 -7.24 10.74
C VAL A 87 2.62 -6.50 10.88
N THR A 88 2.66 -5.41 11.64
CA THR A 88 3.87 -4.59 11.83
C THR A 88 4.54 -4.80 13.18
N SER A 89 3.90 -5.48 14.14
CA SER A 89 4.38 -5.67 15.51
C SER A 89 5.61 -6.57 15.65
N GLY A 90 5.99 -7.27 14.60
CA GLY A 90 7.08 -8.26 14.61
C GLY A 90 6.63 -9.70 14.87
N ASP A 91 5.38 -9.96 15.17
CA ASP A 91 4.87 -11.34 15.35
C ASP A 91 4.98 -12.16 14.06
N TYR A 92 4.79 -11.51 12.93
CA TYR A 92 5.02 -12.13 11.62
C TYR A 92 6.48 -12.56 11.45
N GLN A 93 7.44 -11.74 11.89
CA GLN A 93 8.85 -12.08 11.81
C GLN A 93 9.19 -13.29 12.68
N LYS A 94 8.64 -13.38 13.88
CA LYS A 94 8.81 -14.55 14.75
C LYS A 94 8.26 -15.82 14.10
N TYR A 95 7.08 -15.73 13.51
CA TYR A 95 6.50 -16.83 12.77
C TYR A 95 7.38 -17.25 11.58
N TYR A 96 7.90 -16.30 10.83
CA TYR A 96 8.77 -16.54 9.69
C TYR A 96 10.06 -17.22 10.13
N GLU A 97 10.69 -16.78 11.22
CA GLU A 97 11.88 -17.39 11.78
C GLU A 97 11.62 -18.83 12.23
N GLN A 98 10.48 -19.09 12.87
CA GLN A 98 10.10 -20.45 13.29
C GLN A 98 9.92 -21.40 12.09
N MET A 99 9.33 -20.90 11.01
CA MET A 99 9.04 -21.73 9.84
C MET A 99 10.23 -21.88 8.89
N TYR A 100 11.08 -20.88 8.79
CA TYR A 100 12.13 -20.79 7.77
C TYR A 100 13.52 -20.46 8.30
N GLY A 101 13.68 -20.21 9.58
CA GLY A 101 14.94 -19.77 10.19
C GLY A 101 16.11 -20.76 10.08
N ASN A 102 15.82 -22.02 9.75
CA ASN A 102 16.82 -23.08 9.57
C ASN A 102 17.20 -23.34 8.11
N ARG A 103 16.85 -22.42 7.22
CA ARG A 103 17.22 -22.52 5.80
C ARG A 103 18.59 -21.98 5.51
#